data_1c2fd276db2d87d735b517e6c0cfc86d
#
_entry.id   1c2fd276db2d87d735b517e6c0cfc86d
#
_cell.length_a   1.000
_cell.length_b   1.000
_cell.length_c   1.000
_cell.angle_alpha   90.00
_cell.angle_beta   90.00
_cell.angle_gamma   90.00
#
_symmetry.space_group_name_H-M   'P 1'
#
loop_
_entity.id
_entity.type
_entity.pdbx_description
1 polymer ?
#
loop_
_entity_poly.entity_id
_entity_poly.type
_entity_poly.pdbx_seq_one_letter_code
_entity_poly.pdbx_strand_id
1 'polypeptide(L)'
;MSEYVSLIGLGNISNLKAYSISLPIQGRQALNIGGAHYQSDENRGLIVSNNDQQDLIIDKDCRKFQVVIPERSMQIVLADLLNKPIETPIIFNPEMHLDSEQLIGAWWKNVQNFLQLKSQYSNFYGLQMLSEDYENFVIKALLLSQENNYSEALKSLSHQDEPAYIRKVRNFIIEHAHEEICAEDLQRLAGVSKSKLYDEFQQYYGTSPMSYLKKYRLQQIYKILSTTGADRKVSISKLAYDWGFNHLSRFSQEYREEFGENPSETKGKIF
;
A
#
# COMPACT_ATOMS: atom_id res chain seq x y z
N MET A 1 -14.49 27.48 -0.43
CA MET A 1 -14.95 26.40 0.48
C MET A 1 -14.17 25.13 0.06
N SER A 2 -13.26 24.68 0.88
CA SER A 2 -12.45 23.49 0.54
C SER A 2 -13.27 22.25 0.83
N GLU A 3 -13.59 21.46 -0.18
CA GLU A 3 -14.19 20.14 0.01
C GLU A 3 -13.10 19.15 0.37
N TYR A 4 -13.06 18.72 1.63
CA TYR A 4 -12.16 17.67 2.07
C TYR A 4 -12.79 16.32 1.75
N VAL A 5 -12.13 15.55 0.91
CA VAL A 5 -12.49 14.16 0.69
C VAL A 5 -11.38 13.30 1.28
N SER A 6 -11.66 12.66 2.41
CA SER A 6 -10.82 11.60 2.93
C SER A 6 -11.19 10.29 2.25
N LEU A 7 -10.27 9.70 1.51
CA LEU A 7 -10.41 8.34 0.96
C LEU A 7 -10.26 7.28 2.06
N ILE A 8 -9.62 7.64 3.17
CA ILE A 8 -9.40 6.79 4.34
C ILE A 8 -10.17 7.39 5.50
N GLY A 9 -10.90 6.59 6.28
CA GLY A 9 -11.61 7.02 7.47
C GLY A 9 -10.65 7.59 8.51
N LEU A 10 -10.39 8.89 8.45
CA LEU A 10 -9.47 9.58 9.35
C LEU A 10 -10.18 9.97 10.64
N GLY A 11 -9.87 9.26 11.73
CA GLY A 11 -9.93 9.84 13.06
C GLY A 11 -8.86 10.93 13.18
N ASN A 12 -9.15 11.99 13.92
CA ASN A 12 -8.32 13.17 14.27
C ASN A 12 -6.99 13.37 13.50
N ILE A 13 -7.00 14.25 12.50
CA ILE A 13 -5.90 14.53 11.54
C ILE A 13 -4.69 15.23 12.16
N SER A 14 -4.76 15.74 13.38
CA SER A 14 -3.79 16.69 13.93
C SER A 14 -2.38 16.12 14.22
N ASN A 15 -2.16 14.80 14.13
CA ASN A 15 -0.86 14.15 14.38
C ASN A 15 -0.51 13.01 13.40
N LEU A 16 -1.20 12.88 12.27
CA LEU A 16 -0.90 11.83 11.31
C LEU A 16 0.25 12.26 10.38
N LYS A 17 1.33 11.49 10.38
CA LYS A 17 2.29 11.51 9.29
C LYS A 17 1.58 11.02 8.02
N ALA A 18 1.39 11.88 7.04
CA ALA A 18 0.65 11.56 5.83
C ALA A 18 1.18 12.34 4.62
N TYR A 19 1.00 11.77 3.44
CA TYR A 19 1.14 12.47 2.17
C TYR A 19 -0.13 13.24 1.88
N SER A 20 0.02 14.50 1.51
CA SER A 20 -1.08 15.39 1.16
C SER A 20 -1.01 15.73 -0.32
N ILE A 21 -2.05 15.37 -1.06
CA ILE A 21 -2.15 15.60 -2.49
C ILE A 21 -3.23 16.65 -2.71
N SER A 22 -2.84 17.78 -3.27
CA SER A 22 -3.72 18.92 -3.53
C SER A 22 -3.96 19.08 -5.02
N LEU A 23 -5.21 18.99 -5.42
CA LEU A 23 -5.65 18.90 -6.81
C LEU A 23 -6.69 20.01 -7.08
N PRO A 24 -6.26 21.20 -7.55
CA PRO A 24 -7.19 22.27 -7.86
C PRO A 24 -8.18 21.88 -8.96
N ILE A 25 -9.42 22.30 -8.80
CA ILE A 25 -10.49 22.23 -9.82
C ILE A 25 -10.87 23.61 -10.32
N GLN A 26 -10.41 24.64 -9.63
CA GLN A 26 -10.57 26.05 -10.01
C GLN A 26 -9.54 26.87 -9.24
N GLY A 27 -8.93 27.88 -9.90
CA GLY A 27 -7.98 28.79 -9.29
C GLY A 27 -6.58 28.19 -9.19
N ARG A 28 -5.73 28.79 -8.36
CA ARG A 28 -4.31 28.44 -8.25
C ARG A 28 -3.87 28.31 -6.80
N GLN A 29 -2.79 27.61 -6.62
CA GLN A 29 -2.03 27.55 -5.36
C GLN A 29 -0.53 27.50 -5.67
N ALA A 30 0.29 27.91 -4.72
CA ALA A 30 1.74 27.85 -4.80
C ALA A 30 2.29 27.16 -3.54
N LEU A 31 3.37 26.42 -3.70
CA LEU A 31 4.03 25.67 -2.64
C LEU A 31 5.52 25.99 -2.66
N ASN A 32 6.07 26.37 -1.50
CA ASN A 32 7.51 26.52 -1.30
C ASN A 32 8.00 25.39 -0.43
N ILE A 33 8.98 24.62 -0.92
CA ILE A 33 9.64 23.54 -0.18
C ILE A 33 11.14 23.68 -0.38
N GLY A 34 11.91 23.78 0.71
CA GLY A 34 13.37 23.80 0.65
C GLY A 34 13.95 24.88 -0.25
N GLY A 35 13.24 26.01 -0.45
CA GLY A 35 13.63 27.11 -1.34
C GLY A 35 13.20 26.93 -2.80
N ALA A 36 12.62 25.81 -3.18
CA ALA A 36 12.00 25.61 -4.49
C ALA A 36 10.54 26.07 -4.49
N HIS A 37 10.10 26.65 -5.62
CA HIS A 37 8.75 27.19 -5.78
C HIS A 37 7.99 26.39 -6.84
N TYR A 38 6.84 25.84 -6.44
CA TYR A 38 5.96 25.06 -7.28
C TYR A 38 4.60 25.74 -7.43
N GLN A 39 4.05 25.73 -8.63
CA GLN A 39 2.71 26.26 -8.90
C GLN A 39 1.76 25.13 -9.29
N SER A 40 0.50 25.26 -8.90
CA SER A 40 -0.54 24.29 -9.15
C SER A 40 -1.81 24.98 -9.62
N ASP A 41 -2.45 24.37 -10.60
CA ASP A 41 -3.69 24.81 -11.25
C ASP A 41 -4.52 23.57 -11.64
N GLU A 42 -5.53 23.75 -12.48
CA GLU A 42 -6.42 22.64 -12.92
C GLU A 42 -5.69 21.50 -13.64
N ASN A 43 -4.52 21.78 -14.24
CA ASN A 43 -3.70 20.80 -14.97
C ASN A 43 -2.50 20.31 -14.17
N ARG A 44 -2.24 20.88 -13.01
CA ARG A 44 -1.09 20.57 -12.16
C ARG A 44 -1.50 20.46 -10.71
N GLY A 45 -1.37 19.28 -10.15
CA GLY A 45 -1.51 19.04 -8.72
C GLY A 45 -0.18 19.14 -7.98
N LEU A 46 -0.25 19.08 -6.65
CA LEU A 46 0.91 19.05 -5.77
C LEU A 46 0.79 17.87 -4.81
N ILE A 47 1.92 17.18 -4.59
CA ILE A 47 2.05 16.14 -3.56
C ILE A 47 3.16 16.53 -2.60
N VAL A 48 2.87 16.47 -1.31
CA VAL A 48 3.81 16.80 -0.24
C VAL A 48 3.76 15.80 0.89
N SER A 49 4.90 15.58 1.54
CA SER A 49 5.00 14.81 2.77
C SER A 49 4.96 15.74 3.98
N ASN A 50 4.52 15.24 5.12
CA ASN A 50 4.43 16.02 6.38
C ASN A 50 5.80 16.37 7.00
N ASN A 51 6.90 15.84 6.44
CA ASN A 51 8.23 16.01 7.02
C ASN A 51 8.98 17.24 6.49
N ASP A 52 8.42 17.92 5.49
CA ASP A 52 9.06 19.07 4.86
C ASP A 52 8.53 20.37 5.47
N GLN A 53 9.45 21.30 5.74
CA GLN A 53 9.08 22.67 6.05
C GLN A 53 8.53 23.31 4.78
N GLN A 54 7.21 23.58 4.76
CA GLN A 54 6.49 23.97 3.58
C GLN A 54 5.59 25.17 3.85
N ASP A 55 5.54 26.09 2.90
CA ASP A 55 4.59 27.20 2.88
C ASP A 55 3.64 27.01 1.68
N LEU A 56 2.37 26.78 1.98
CA LEU A 56 1.31 26.65 0.98
C LEU A 56 0.52 27.94 0.89
N ILE A 57 0.56 28.62 -0.26
CA ILE A 57 -0.20 29.82 -0.57
C ILE A 57 -1.38 29.41 -1.46
N ILE A 58 -2.59 29.69 -1.02
CA ILE A 58 -3.83 29.31 -1.73
C ILE A 58 -4.56 30.62 -2.11
N ASP A 59 -4.91 30.78 -3.38
CA ASP A 59 -5.71 31.90 -3.85
C ASP A 59 -7.12 31.86 -3.24
N LYS A 60 -7.74 33.03 -3.03
CA LYS A 60 -9.04 33.17 -2.36
C LYS A 60 -10.16 32.36 -3.02
N ASP A 61 -10.11 32.21 -4.33
CA ASP A 61 -11.13 31.53 -5.13
C ASP A 61 -10.71 30.09 -5.52
N CYS A 62 -9.63 29.60 -4.95
CA CYS A 62 -9.15 28.23 -5.23
C CYS A 62 -10.09 27.20 -4.62
N ARG A 63 -10.64 26.36 -5.48
CA ARG A 63 -11.38 25.14 -5.11
C ARG A 63 -10.55 23.93 -5.48
N LYS A 64 -10.39 22.99 -4.55
CA LYS A 64 -9.51 21.84 -4.75
C LYS A 64 -10.05 20.59 -4.07
N PHE A 65 -9.67 19.45 -4.59
CA PHE A 65 -9.70 18.21 -3.85
C PHE A 65 -8.42 18.06 -3.02
N GLN A 66 -8.56 17.48 -1.86
CA GLN A 66 -7.46 17.10 -1.00
C GLN A 66 -7.51 15.59 -0.78
N VAL A 67 -6.49 14.87 -1.27
CA VAL A 67 -6.32 13.45 -1.00
C VAL A 67 -5.24 13.30 0.06
N VAL A 68 -5.53 12.59 1.13
CA VAL A 68 -4.60 12.34 2.23
C VAL A 68 -4.36 10.85 2.34
N ILE A 69 -3.08 10.44 2.27
CA ILE A 69 -2.68 9.04 2.36
C ILE A 69 -1.72 8.89 3.54
N PRO A 70 -2.05 8.09 4.56
CA PRO A 70 -1.16 7.83 5.68
C PRO A 70 0.20 7.29 5.20
N GLU A 71 1.28 7.80 5.79
CA GLU A 71 2.64 7.37 5.46
C GLU A 71 2.79 5.85 5.60
N ARG A 72 2.22 5.28 6.65
CA ARG A 72 2.25 3.83 6.89
C ARG A 72 1.57 3.03 5.77
N SER A 73 0.41 3.47 5.27
CA SER A 73 -0.29 2.81 4.17
C SER A 73 0.55 2.84 2.89
N MET A 74 1.17 3.98 2.60
CA MET A 74 2.07 4.14 1.46
C MET A 74 3.29 3.21 1.57
N GLN A 75 3.91 3.12 2.76
CA GLN A 75 5.07 2.27 3.02
C GLN A 75 4.72 0.78 2.90
N ILE A 76 3.57 0.35 3.43
CA ILE A 76 3.09 -1.05 3.32
C ILE A 76 2.94 -1.43 1.84
N VAL A 77 2.24 -0.61 1.07
CA VAL A 77 2.00 -0.89 -0.35
C VAL A 77 3.30 -0.88 -1.15
N LEU A 78 4.23 0.03 -0.85
CA LEU A 78 5.55 0.04 -1.50
C LEU A 78 6.39 -1.18 -1.10
N ALA A 79 6.38 -1.58 0.17
CA ALA A 79 7.07 -2.77 0.64
C ALA A 79 6.54 -4.04 -0.05
N ASP A 80 5.22 -4.13 -0.23
CA ASP A 80 4.59 -5.22 -0.97
C ASP A 80 4.99 -5.21 -2.45
N LEU A 81 5.02 -4.05 -3.09
CA LEU A 81 5.45 -3.92 -4.49
C LEU A 81 6.91 -4.33 -4.69
N LEU A 82 7.80 -3.87 -3.81
CA LEU A 82 9.24 -4.13 -3.90
C LEU A 82 9.65 -5.46 -3.24
N ASN A 83 8.72 -6.09 -2.53
CA ASN A 83 8.95 -7.29 -1.73
C ASN A 83 10.15 -7.17 -0.76
N LYS A 84 10.32 -5.99 -0.16
CA LYS A 84 11.36 -5.68 0.82
C LYS A 84 10.93 -4.59 1.78
N PRO A 85 11.51 -4.54 3.00
CA PRO A 85 11.25 -3.43 3.93
C PRO A 85 11.63 -2.08 3.31
N ILE A 86 10.87 -1.05 3.66
CA ILE A 86 11.14 0.33 3.27
C ILE A 86 11.90 1.01 4.40
N GLU A 87 13.17 1.31 4.16
CA GLU A 87 14.08 1.87 5.16
C GLU A 87 14.13 3.40 5.16
N THR A 88 13.84 4.01 4.00
CA THR A 88 13.88 5.46 3.84
C THR A 88 12.50 6.01 3.48
N PRO A 89 12.15 7.23 3.90
CA PRO A 89 10.90 7.88 3.53
C PRO A 89 10.73 7.94 2.01
N ILE A 90 9.48 7.86 1.56
CA ILE A 90 9.15 8.05 0.14
C ILE A 90 9.13 9.54 -0.14
N ILE A 91 9.94 9.98 -1.09
CA ILE A 91 10.07 11.38 -1.50
C ILE A 91 9.56 11.48 -2.93
N PHE A 92 8.44 12.17 -3.13
CA PHE A 92 7.87 12.41 -4.44
C PHE A 92 8.43 13.69 -5.07
N ASN A 93 8.48 13.74 -6.41
CA ASN A 93 8.51 15.01 -7.11
C ASN A 93 7.22 15.76 -6.75
N PRO A 94 7.29 16.96 -6.18
CA PRO A 94 6.11 17.67 -5.69
C PRO A 94 5.08 18.02 -6.77
N GLU A 95 5.49 18.22 -8.01
CA GLU A 95 4.63 18.63 -9.11
C GLU A 95 4.02 17.43 -9.83
N MET A 96 2.71 17.44 -9.99
CA MET A 96 1.95 16.38 -10.65
C MET A 96 1.32 16.94 -11.94
N HIS A 97 1.78 16.49 -13.11
CA HIS A 97 1.23 16.91 -14.40
C HIS A 97 0.00 16.05 -14.74
N LEU A 98 -1.20 16.66 -14.63
CA LEU A 98 -2.48 15.95 -14.70
C LEU A 98 -3.02 15.77 -16.13
N ASP A 99 -2.19 15.94 -17.15
CA ASP A 99 -2.56 15.74 -18.53
C ASP A 99 -3.06 14.31 -18.77
N SER A 100 -4.12 14.19 -19.57
CA SER A 100 -4.78 12.90 -19.85
C SER A 100 -3.90 11.87 -20.55
N GLU A 101 -2.82 12.31 -21.17
CA GLU A 101 -1.84 11.45 -21.85
C GLU A 101 -0.81 10.83 -20.89
N GLN A 102 -0.73 11.35 -19.67
CA GLN A 102 0.18 10.83 -18.66
C GLN A 102 -0.53 9.87 -17.69
N LEU A 103 0.23 8.90 -17.14
CA LEU A 103 -0.29 7.94 -16.17
C LEU A 103 -0.88 8.59 -14.93
N ILE A 104 -0.28 9.70 -14.48
CA ILE A 104 -0.78 10.44 -13.31
C ILE A 104 -2.11 11.17 -13.61
N GLY A 105 -2.33 11.62 -14.84
CA GLY A 105 -3.63 12.16 -15.26
C GLY A 105 -4.72 11.08 -15.26
N ALA A 106 -4.40 9.87 -15.71
CA ALA A 106 -5.29 8.71 -15.64
C ALA A 106 -5.59 8.35 -14.17
N TRP A 107 -4.59 8.40 -13.29
CA TRP A 107 -4.77 8.22 -11.84
C TRP A 107 -5.79 9.21 -11.28
N TRP A 108 -5.61 10.50 -11.57
CA TRP A 108 -6.52 11.54 -11.11
C TRP A 108 -7.96 11.32 -11.61
N LYS A 109 -8.13 10.95 -12.86
CA LYS A 109 -9.45 10.66 -13.43
C LYS A 109 -10.13 9.47 -12.74
N ASN A 110 -9.38 8.44 -12.38
CA ASN A 110 -9.90 7.31 -11.60
C ASN A 110 -10.37 7.74 -10.21
N VAL A 111 -9.60 8.59 -9.52
CA VAL A 111 -9.99 9.15 -8.22
C VAL A 111 -11.30 9.94 -8.34
N GLN A 112 -11.42 10.82 -9.33
CA GLN A 112 -12.65 11.59 -9.58
C GLN A 112 -13.87 10.68 -9.84
N ASN A 113 -13.71 9.66 -10.69
CA ASN A 113 -14.78 8.71 -10.99
C ASN A 113 -15.24 7.95 -9.73
N PHE A 114 -14.32 7.53 -8.88
CA PHE A 114 -14.66 6.85 -7.63
C PHE A 114 -15.39 7.78 -6.66
N LEU A 115 -14.97 9.02 -6.54
CA LEU A 115 -15.66 10.03 -5.72
C LEU A 115 -17.08 10.28 -6.20
N GLN A 116 -17.28 10.36 -7.51
CA GLN A 116 -18.59 10.49 -8.11
C GLN A 116 -19.47 9.27 -7.81
N LEU A 117 -18.93 8.07 -7.97
CA LEU A 117 -19.61 6.81 -7.65
C LEU A 117 -20.03 6.78 -6.17
N LYS A 118 -19.11 7.12 -5.27
CA LYS A 118 -19.37 7.17 -3.82
C LYS A 118 -20.47 8.18 -3.47
N SER A 119 -20.49 9.32 -4.13
CA SER A 119 -21.53 10.35 -3.95
C SER A 119 -22.90 9.88 -4.43
N GLN A 120 -22.98 9.18 -5.57
CA GLN A 120 -24.23 8.69 -6.16
C GLN A 120 -24.82 7.49 -5.41
N TYR A 121 -23.95 6.63 -4.85
CA TYR A 121 -24.32 5.36 -4.25
C TYR A 121 -23.93 5.27 -2.76
N SER A 122 -24.04 6.38 -2.02
CA SER A 122 -23.62 6.47 -0.61
C SER A 122 -24.24 5.39 0.31
N ASN A 123 -25.42 4.88 -0.04
CA ASN A 123 -26.14 3.86 0.72
C ASN A 123 -25.88 2.42 0.21
N PHE A 124 -25.00 2.24 -0.77
CA PHE A 124 -24.72 0.91 -1.32
C PHE A 124 -23.81 0.13 -0.35
N TYR A 125 -24.35 -0.92 0.24
CA TYR A 125 -23.66 -1.77 1.21
C TYR A 125 -22.31 -2.31 0.72
N GLY A 126 -22.20 -2.67 -0.58
CA GLY A 126 -20.96 -3.16 -1.18
C GLY A 126 -19.86 -2.12 -1.36
N LEU A 127 -20.18 -0.82 -1.23
CA LEU A 127 -19.18 0.24 -1.45
C LEU A 127 -18.07 0.23 -0.39
N GLN A 128 -18.39 -0.16 0.84
CA GLN A 128 -17.41 -0.27 1.91
C GLN A 128 -16.40 -1.41 1.64
N MET A 129 -16.86 -2.53 1.11
CA MET A 129 -15.99 -3.66 0.73
C MET A 129 -15.07 -3.30 -0.44
N LEU A 130 -15.57 -2.53 -1.41
CA LEU A 130 -14.78 -2.05 -2.54
C LEU A 130 -13.75 -0.97 -2.15
N SER A 131 -13.99 -0.25 -1.06
CA SER A 131 -13.14 0.87 -0.66
C SER A 131 -11.71 0.45 -0.32
N GLU A 132 -11.50 -0.66 0.38
CA GLU A 132 -10.17 -1.14 0.75
C GLU A 132 -9.33 -1.55 -0.47
N ASP A 133 -9.93 -2.30 -1.40
CA ASP A 133 -9.26 -2.72 -2.63
C ASP A 133 -8.96 -1.50 -3.52
N TYR A 134 -9.87 -0.55 -3.55
CA TYR A 134 -9.69 0.69 -4.28
C TYR A 134 -8.59 1.58 -3.67
N GLU A 135 -8.50 1.68 -2.36
CA GLU A 135 -7.42 2.41 -1.68
C GLU A 135 -6.05 1.84 -2.03
N ASN A 136 -5.91 0.51 -1.96
CA ASN A 136 -4.70 -0.18 -2.38
C ASN A 136 -4.36 0.09 -3.86
N PHE A 137 -5.37 0.07 -4.74
CA PHE A 137 -5.19 0.41 -6.15
C PHE A 137 -4.71 1.85 -6.34
N VAL A 138 -5.35 2.82 -5.67
CA VAL A 138 -4.98 4.25 -5.76
C VAL A 138 -3.54 4.49 -5.30
N ILE A 139 -3.12 3.87 -4.20
CA ILE A 139 -1.76 3.99 -3.68
C ILE A 139 -0.76 3.36 -4.65
N LYS A 140 -1.02 2.14 -5.14
CA LYS A 140 -0.14 1.47 -6.12
C LYS A 140 -0.02 2.29 -7.40
N ALA A 141 -1.15 2.75 -7.93
CA ALA A 141 -1.16 3.54 -9.15
C ALA A 141 -0.42 4.89 -8.97
N LEU A 142 -0.53 5.54 -7.81
CA LEU A 142 0.24 6.75 -7.49
C LEU A 142 1.75 6.47 -7.46
N LEU A 143 2.19 5.43 -6.74
CA LEU A 143 3.60 5.04 -6.66
C LEU A 143 4.23 4.72 -8.02
N LEU A 144 3.45 4.16 -8.92
CA LEU A 144 3.90 3.76 -10.27
C LEU A 144 3.82 4.90 -11.29
N SER A 145 2.99 5.92 -11.06
CA SER A 145 2.74 7.01 -12.03
C SER A 145 3.41 8.34 -11.65
N GLN A 146 3.57 8.63 -10.35
CA GLN A 146 4.23 9.83 -9.87
C GLN A 146 5.69 9.56 -9.52
N GLU A 147 6.60 10.36 -10.07
CA GLU A 147 8.03 10.21 -9.84
C GLU A 147 8.38 10.34 -8.36
N ASN A 148 9.19 9.39 -7.87
CA ASN A 148 9.63 9.33 -6.48
C ASN A 148 11.00 8.64 -6.39
N ASN A 149 11.63 8.69 -5.21
CA ASN A 149 12.96 8.12 -4.98
C ASN A 149 13.04 6.58 -5.13
N TYR A 150 11.92 5.88 -5.29
CA TYR A 150 11.84 4.44 -5.58
C TYR A 150 11.45 4.14 -7.03
N SER A 151 11.23 5.16 -7.89
CA SER A 151 10.76 4.97 -9.26
C SER A 151 11.66 4.04 -10.08
N GLU A 152 12.98 4.11 -9.95
CA GLU A 152 13.91 3.22 -10.66
C GLU A 152 13.79 1.76 -10.17
N ALA A 153 13.63 1.57 -8.87
CA ALA A 153 13.39 0.23 -8.31
C ALA A 153 12.04 -0.35 -8.79
N LEU A 154 11.00 0.48 -8.85
CA LEU A 154 9.68 0.08 -9.36
C LEU A 154 9.71 -0.22 -10.88
N LYS A 155 10.42 0.58 -11.67
CA LYS A 155 10.62 0.32 -13.11
C LYS A 155 11.37 -0.99 -13.35
N SER A 156 12.38 -1.29 -12.52
CA SER A 156 13.13 -2.54 -12.64
C SER A 156 12.26 -3.79 -12.44
N LEU A 157 11.18 -3.71 -11.66
CA LEU A 157 10.22 -4.80 -11.51
C LEU A 157 9.44 -5.08 -12.81
N SER A 158 9.14 -4.06 -13.60
CA SER A 158 8.41 -4.22 -14.87
C SER A 158 9.29 -4.77 -16.00
N HIS A 159 10.59 -4.71 -15.87
CA HIS A 159 11.57 -5.20 -16.84
C HIS A 159 12.22 -6.53 -16.45
N GLN A 160 11.92 -7.07 -15.27
CA GLN A 160 12.37 -8.41 -14.94
C GLN A 160 11.43 -9.42 -15.60
N ASP A 161 11.96 -10.13 -16.61
CA ASP A 161 11.36 -11.34 -17.16
C ASP A 161 11.31 -12.43 -16.09
N GLU A 162 10.38 -12.28 -15.14
CA GLU A 162 10.15 -13.29 -14.11
C GLU A 162 9.80 -14.62 -14.78
N PRO A 163 10.57 -15.68 -14.59
CA PRO A 163 10.27 -16.97 -15.20
C PRO A 163 8.87 -17.43 -14.85
N ALA A 164 8.16 -17.97 -15.84
CA ALA A 164 6.77 -18.39 -15.66
C ALA A 164 6.58 -19.36 -14.47
N TYR A 165 7.58 -20.21 -14.19
CA TYR A 165 7.52 -21.14 -13.07
C TYR A 165 7.72 -20.44 -11.70
N ILE A 166 8.47 -19.35 -11.61
CA ILE A 166 8.60 -18.54 -10.39
C ILE A 166 7.26 -17.86 -10.07
N ARG A 167 6.65 -17.24 -11.08
CA ARG A 167 5.31 -16.65 -10.95
C ARG A 167 4.25 -17.69 -10.58
N LYS A 168 4.32 -18.88 -11.17
CA LYS A 168 3.43 -20.00 -10.85
C LYS A 168 3.56 -20.44 -9.38
N VAL A 169 4.79 -20.55 -8.87
CA VAL A 169 5.05 -20.88 -7.46
C VAL A 169 4.52 -19.79 -6.53
N ARG A 170 4.78 -18.53 -6.82
CA ARG A 170 4.24 -17.43 -6.03
C ARG A 170 2.71 -17.43 -5.99
N ASN A 171 2.05 -17.54 -7.13
CA ASN A 171 0.59 -17.55 -7.18
C ASN A 171 0.01 -18.74 -6.39
N PHE A 172 0.61 -19.91 -6.54
CA PHE A 172 0.23 -21.09 -5.77
C PHE A 172 0.35 -20.85 -4.25
N ILE A 173 1.46 -20.26 -3.79
CA ILE A 173 1.63 -19.89 -2.38
C ILE A 173 0.50 -18.96 -1.91
N ILE A 174 0.15 -17.96 -2.69
CA ILE A 174 -0.90 -16.98 -2.34
C ILE A 174 -2.28 -17.66 -2.28
N GLU A 175 -2.62 -18.47 -3.27
CA GLU A 175 -3.91 -19.12 -3.40
C GLU A 175 -4.13 -20.23 -2.35
N HIS A 176 -3.05 -20.93 -1.97
CA HIS A 176 -3.10 -22.10 -1.06
C HIS A 176 -2.45 -21.84 0.30
N ALA A 177 -2.25 -20.57 0.69
CA ALA A 177 -1.51 -20.22 1.92
C ALA A 177 -2.06 -20.85 3.22
N HIS A 178 -3.35 -21.20 3.26
CA HIS A 178 -3.99 -21.89 4.39
C HIS A 178 -3.67 -23.38 4.46
N GLU A 179 -3.21 -23.96 3.36
CA GLU A 179 -2.96 -25.40 3.24
C GLU A 179 -1.57 -25.75 3.74
N GLU A 180 -1.36 -27.04 4.00
CA GLU A 180 -0.04 -27.55 4.33
C GLU A 180 0.80 -27.65 3.06
N ILE A 181 1.73 -26.69 2.89
CA ILE A 181 2.64 -26.60 1.74
C ILE A 181 4.05 -26.94 2.21
N CYS A 182 4.70 -27.90 1.57
CA CYS A 182 6.10 -28.21 1.79
C CYS A 182 7.00 -27.75 0.63
N ALA A 183 8.31 -27.73 0.87
CA ALA A 183 9.28 -27.27 -0.13
C ALA A 183 9.30 -28.18 -1.38
N GLU A 184 9.00 -29.45 -1.20
CA GLU A 184 8.92 -30.46 -2.27
C GLU A 184 7.74 -30.21 -3.20
N ASP A 185 6.61 -29.72 -2.69
CA ASP A 185 5.44 -29.35 -3.50
C ASP A 185 5.76 -28.19 -4.41
N LEU A 186 6.41 -27.17 -3.87
CA LEU A 186 6.83 -25.97 -4.63
C LEU A 186 7.89 -26.33 -5.68
N GLN A 187 8.83 -27.21 -5.36
CA GLN A 187 9.81 -27.71 -6.31
C GLN A 187 9.15 -28.51 -7.46
N ARG A 188 8.21 -29.38 -7.12
CA ARG A 188 7.46 -30.18 -8.11
C ARG A 188 6.64 -29.27 -9.03
N LEU A 189 6.00 -28.25 -8.45
CA LEU A 189 5.22 -27.25 -9.19
C LEU A 189 6.09 -26.43 -10.16
N ALA A 190 7.31 -26.08 -9.72
CA ALA A 190 8.26 -25.32 -10.52
C ALA A 190 8.86 -26.14 -11.67
N GLY A 191 9.01 -27.44 -11.50
CA GLY A 191 9.63 -28.33 -12.50
C GLY A 191 11.14 -28.10 -12.68
N VAL A 192 11.82 -27.50 -11.67
CA VAL A 192 13.28 -27.24 -11.68
C VAL A 192 13.93 -27.79 -10.41
N SER A 193 15.27 -27.79 -10.36
CA SER A 193 15.98 -28.21 -9.14
C SER A 193 15.67 -27.27 -7.97
N LYS A 194 15.78 -27.79 -6.74
CA LYS A 194 15.56 -27.02 -5.52
C LYS A 194 16.49 -25.79 -5.45
N SER A 195 17.77 -25.97 -5.76
CA SER A 195 18.74 -24.86 -5.79
C SER A 195 18.30 -23.77 -6.74
N LYS A 196 18.00 -24.13 -8.01
CA LYS A 196 17.54 -23.15 -9.01
C LYS A 196 16.26 -22.42 -8.56
N LEU A 197 15.27 -23.13 -8.00
CA LEU A 197 14.06 -22.50 -7.49
C LEU A 197 14.39 -21.48 -6.38
N TYR A 198 15.26 -21.85 -5.43
CA TYR A 198 15.60 -20.99 -4.29
C TYR A 198 16.43 -19.79 -4.72
N ASP A 199 17.42 -19.99 -5.57
CA ASP A 199 18.30 -18.91 -6.08
C ASP A 199 17.50 -17.87 -6.86
N GLU A 200 16.64 -18.31 -7.78
CA GLU A 200 15.80 -17.40 -8.56
C GLU A 200 14.70 -16.77 -7.71
N PHE A 201 14.10 -17.51 -6.80
CA PHE A 201 13.10 -16.92 -5.89
C PHE A 201 13.73 -15.86 -4.98
N GLN A 202 14.96 -16.09 -4.53
CA GLN A 202 15.77 -15.09 -3.82
C GLN A 202 16.06 -13.86 -4.69
N GLN A 203 16.39 -14.09 -5.97
CA GLN A 203 16.66 -13.01 -6.94
C GLN A 203 15.44 -12.12 -7.15
N TYR A 204 14.24 -12.72 -7.35
CA TYR A 204 13.01 -11.98 -7.69
C TYR A 204 12.26 -11.46 -6.48
N TYR A 205 12.31 -12.16 -5.35
CA TYR A 205 11.52 -11.84 -4.15
C TYR A 205 12.35 -11.54 -2.90
N GLY A 206 13.66 -11.53 -2.98
CA GLY A 206 14.55 -11.25 -1.86
C GLY A 206 14.51 -12.28 -0.72
N THR A 207 13.85 -13.43 -0.93
CA THR A 207 13.65 -14.44 0.11
C THR A 207 13.44 -15.83 -0.48
N SER A 208 13.47 -16.88 0.37
CA SER A 208 13.15 -18.23 -0.08
C SER A 208 11.63 -18.43 -0.23
N PRO A 209 11.17 -19.43 -1.05
CA PRO A 209 9.74 -19.71 -1.22
C PRO A 209 9.01 -19.98 0.10
N MET A 210 9.62 -20.75 1.01
CA MET A 210 9.02 -21.07 2.31
C MET A 210 9.00 -19.89 3.27
N SER A 211 10.00 -19.01 3.22
CA SER A 211 10.00 -17.77 3.99
C SER A 211 8.96 -16.77 3.44
N TYR A 212 8.77 -16.76 2.12
CA TYR A 212 7.71 -15.97 1.48
C TYR A 212 6.32 -16.43 1.94
N LEU A 213 6.04 -17.75 1.93
CA LEU A 213 4.80 -18.32 2.44
C LEU A 213 4.55 -17.90 3.90
N LYS A 214 5.58 -18.04 4.74
CA LYS A 214 5.48 -17.66 6.16
C LYS A 214 5.17 -16.18 6.34
N LYS A 215 5.88 -15.31 5.63
CA LYS A 215 5.65 -13.87 5.67
C LYS A 215 4.24 -13.50 5.19
N TYR A 216 3.78 -14.10 4.11
CA TYR A 216 2.44 -13.89 3.59
C TYR A 216 1.36 -14.28 4.63
N ARG A 217 1.51 -15.45 5.28
CA ARG A 217 0.61 -15.89 6.37
C ARG A 217 0.56 -14.88 7.52
N LEU A 218 1.72 -14.40 7.97
CA LEU A 218 1.79 -13.38 9.04
C LEU A 218 1.08 -12.08 8.64
N GLN A 219 1.24 -11.64 7.41
CA GLN A 219 0.57 -10.44 6.88
C GLN A 219 -0.96 -10.59 6.85
N GLN A 220 -1.47 -11.75 6.43
CA GLN A 220 -2.91 -12.01 6.44
C GLN A 220 -3.47 -12.03 7.86
N ILE A 221 -2.78 -12.68 8.81
CA ILE A 221 -3.17 -12.67 10.22
C ILE A 221 -3.16 -11.24 10.78
N TYR A 222 -2.14 -10.44 10.46
CA TYR A 222 -2.08 -9.03 10.85
C TYR A 222 -3.28 -8.25 10.32
N LYS A 223 -3.62 -8.43 9.03
CA LYS A 223 -4.78 -7.79 8.40
C LYS A 223 -6.08 -8.16 9.13
N ILE A 224 -6.29 -9.44 9.42
CA ILE A 224 -7.48 -9.92 10.13
C ILE A 224 -7.55 -9.31 11.55
N LEU A 225 -6.45 -9.33 12.31
CA LEU A 225 -6.42 -8.80 13.67
C LEU A 225 -6.64 -7.29 13.70
N SER A 226 -6.08 -6.55 12.75
CA SER A 226 -6.24 -5.09 12.63
C SER A 226 -7.66 -4.68 12.28
N THR A 227 -8.38 -5.48 11.47
CA THR A 227 -9.75 -5.16 11.02
C THR A 227 -10.82 -5.65 11.99
N THR A 228 -10.50 -6.62 12.85
CA THR A 228 -11.52 -7.29 13.67
C THR A 228 -11.93 -6.49 14.92
N GLY A 229 -11.09 -5.58 15.43
CA GLY A 229 -11.36 -4.79 16.64
C GLY A 229 -11.49 -5.63 17.92
N ALA A 230 -11.58 -4.96 19.07
CA ALA A 230 -11.60 -5.61 20.39
C ALA A 230 -12.88 -6.46 20.66
N ASP A 231 -13.98 -6.18 19.99
CA ASP A 231 -15.29 -6.79 20.29
C ASP A 231 -15.55 -8.16 19.62
N ARG A 232 -14.72 -8.59 18.70
CA ARG A 232 -14.91 -9.89 18.05
C ARG A 232 -14.18 -11.02 18.76
N LYS A 233 -14.89 -12.14 18.96
CA LYS A 233 -14.37 -13.39 19.57
C LYS A 233 -13.41 -14.14 18.63
N VAL A 234 -12.44 -13.46 18.02
CA VAL A 234 -11.40 -14.12 17.22
C VAL A 234 -10.33 -14.64 18.18
N SER A 235 -10.15 -15.93 18.21
CA SER A 235 -9.05 -16.57 18.96
C SER A 235 -7.76 -16.44 18.16
N ILE A 236 -6.77 -15.76 18.71
CA ILE A 236 -5.42 -15.63 18.09
C ILE A 236 -4.80 -17.01 17.86
N SER A 237 -4.95 -17.91 18.82
CA SER A 237 -4.43 -19.29 18.71
C SER A 237 -5.09 -20.05 17.57
N LYS A 238 -6.43 -19.98 17.47
CA LYS A 238 -7.15 -20.61 16.38
C LYS A 238 -6.72 -20.03 15.03
N LEU A 239 -6.66 -18.71 14.94
CA LEU A 239 -6.22 -18.02 13.71
C LEU A 239 -4.80 -18.45 13.30
N ALA A 240 -3.86 -18.53 14.24
CA ALA A 240 -2.51 -19.01 13.95
C ALA A 240 -2.52 -20.46 13.42
N TYR A 241 -3.29 -21.35 14.03
CA TYR A 241 -3.43 -22.73 13.53
C TYR A 241 -4.09 -22.80 12.15
N ASP A 242 -5.16 -22.04 11.92
CA ASP A 242 -5.87 -21.97 10.62
C ASP A 242 -4.95 -21.46 9.49
N TRP A 243 -3.90 -20.69 9.84
CA TRP A 243 -2.86 -20.23 8.92
C TRP A 243 -1.56 -21.05 8.97
N GLY A 244 -1.61 -22.30 9.51
CA GLY A 244 -0.52 -23.26 9.45
C GLY A 244 0.66 -22.99 10.39
N PHE A 245 0.45 -22.26 11.50
CA PHE A 245 1.45 -22.11 12.57
C PHE A 245 1.18 -23.14 13.67
N ASN A 246 1.98 -24.19 13.72
CA ASN A 246 1.81 -25.31 14.68
C ASN A 246 2.36 -25.01 16.09
N HIS A 247 3.15 -23.95 16.26
CA HIS A 247 3.77 -23.58 17.52
C HIS A 247 3.53 -22.11 17.87
N LEU A 248 2.60 -21.85 18.81
CA LEU A 248 2.15 -20.50 19.16
C LEU A 248 3.25 -19.59 19.72
N SER A 249 4.20 -20.13 20.48
CA SER A 249 5.32 -19.34 21.00
C SER A 249 6.23 -18.83 19.88
N ARG A 250 6.53 -19.71 18.92
CA ARG A 250 7.31 -19.34 17.73
C ARG A 250 6.55 -18.38 16.82
N PHE A 251 5.26 -18.61 16.61
CA PHE A 251 4.38 -17.68 15.90
C PHE A 251 4.42 -16.28 16.52
N SER A 252 4.26 -16.16 17.84
CA SER A 252 4.27 -14.86 18.52
C SER A 252 5.61 -14.14 18.39
N GLN A 253 6.71 -14.88 18.46
CA GLN A 253 8.05 -14.31 18.24
C GLN A 253 8.22 -13.82 16.80
N GLU A 254 7.92 -14.65 15.79
CA GLU A 254 8.02 -14.31 14.38
C GLU A 254 7.09 -13.14 14.00
N TYR A 255 5.89 -13.09 14.59
CA TYR A 255 4.97 -11.99 14.43
C TYR A 255 5.54 -10.66 14.97
N ARG A 256 6.14 -10.72 16.17
CA ARG A 256 6.78 -9.55 16.77
C ARG A 256 8.01 -9.08 15.99
N GLU A 257 8.79 -10.00 15.45
CA GLU A 257 9.94 -9.69 14.57
C GLU A 257 9.48 -8.97 13.29
N GLU A 258 8.36 -9.39 12.69
CA GLU A 258 7.84 -8.80 11.44
C GLU A 258 7.13 -7.46 11.67
N PHE A 259 6.33 -7.31 12.76
CA PHE A 259 5.45 -6.15 12.95
C PHE A 259 5.84 -5.22 14.10
N GLY A 260 6.85 -5.58 14.89
CA GLY A 260 7.30 -4.80 16.07
C GLY A 260 6.35 -4.87 17.27
N GLU A 261 5.28 -5.66 17.22
CA GLU A 261 4.27 -5.78 18.25
C GLU A 261 3.73 -7.22 18.34
N ASN A 262 3.12 -7.57 19.47
CA ASN A 262 2.52 -8.89 19.64
C ASN A 262 1.12 -8.99 18.99
N PRO A 263 0.64 -10.19 18.60
CA PRO A 263 -0.68 -10.37 18.03
C PRO A 263 -1.83 -9.84 18.89
N SER A 264 -1.66 -9.90 20.23
CA SER A 264 -2.64 -9.37 21.20
C SER A 264 -2.69 -7.85 21.21
N GLU A 265 -1.57 -7.19 20.96
CA GLU A 265 -1.47 -5.73 20.87
C GLU A 265 -2.15 -5.23 19.59
N THR A 266 -1.89 -5.89 18.46
CA THR A 266 -2.57 -5.60 17.20
C THR A 266 -4.09 -5.73 17.33
N LYS A 267 -4.57 -6.83 17.94
CA LYS A 267 -6.00 -7.07 18.16
C LYS A 267 -6.64 -6.04 19.10
N GLY A 268 -5.89 -5.52 20.05
CA GLY A 268 -6.37 -4.52 21.05
C GLY A 268 -6.44 -3.09 20.52
N LYS A 269 -5.87 -2.82 19.35
CA LYS A 269 -5.93 -1.47 18.74
C LYS A 269 -7.32 -1.21 18.19
N ILE A 270 -7.98 -0.19 18.70
CA ILE A 270 -9.18 0.39 18.08
C ILE A 270 -8.69 1.37 17.02
N PHE A 271 -8.88 1.03 15.76
CA PHE A 271 -8.59 1.92 14.63
C PHE A 271 -9.84 2.74 14.27
#